data_c87fd58465dcbb9c11e14132b0afbfa5
#
_entry.id   c87fd58465dcbb9c11e14132b0afbfa5
#
_cell.length_a   1.000
_cell.length_b   1.000
_cell.length_c   1.000
_cell.angle_alpha   90.00
_cell.angle_beta   90.00
_cell.angle_gamma   90.00
#
_symmetry.space_group_name_H-M   'P 1'
#
loop_
_entity.id
_entity.type
_entity.pdbx_description
1 polymer ?
#
loop_
_entity_poly.entity_id
_entity_poly.type
_entity_poly.pdbx_seq_one_letter_code
_entity_poly.pdbx_strand_id
1 'polypeptide(L)'
;GGWGLFMHTEDMAKLGQLYLNKGKWNGKQIIPESWAEASVMKKVDSIEGTYGYGYQLWMEERPGSFEYNGMLGQNVLIYPDVDMVIVTNAGNEELFQDNVMLNIIRKYFPVDWMPKETLPENPIAYAKLQELTERLAGKRLKNDQYYNSPLIIGKGGWKKNSSKYRVRER
;
A
#
# COMPACT_ATOMS: atom_id res chain seq x y z
N GLY A 1 2.79 -6.61 13.97
CA GLY A 1 1.69 -6.15 14.78
C GLY A 1 0.57 -5.64 13.91
N GLY A 2 -0.66 -5.79 14.35
CA GLY A 2 -1.83 -5.42 13.56
C GLY A 2 -2.14 -3.90 13.54
N TRP A 3 -1.49 -3.09 14.40
CA TRP A 3 -1.85 -1.69 14.58
C TRP A 3 -0.65 -0.83 14.97
N GLY A 4 -0.76 0.47 14.65
CA GLY A 4 0.14 1.50 15.20
C GLY A 4 1.43 1.72 14.43
N LEU A 5 1.56 1.17 13.22
CA LEU A 5 2.65 1.50 12.33
C LEU A 5 2.26 2.73 11.49
N PHE A 6 3.01 3.82 11.65
CA PHE A 6 2.84 5.05 10.88
C PHE A 6 4.02 5.19 9.93
N MET A 7 3.75 5.21 8.64
CA MET A 7 4.77 5.32 7.60
C MET A 7 4.33 6.33 6.54
N HIS A 8 5.29 7.02 5.96
CA HIS A 8 5.04 7.75 4.72
C HIS A 8 4.83 6.77 3.57
N THR A 9 4.08 7.19 2.55
CA THR A 9 3.78 6.38 1.37
C THR A 9 5.07 5.89 0.69
N GLU A 10 6.09 6.75 0.62
CA GLU A 10 7.40 6.42 0.07
C GLU A 10 8.15 5.34 0.88
N ASP A 11 7.96 5.31 2.20
CA ASP A 11 8.57 4.28 3.05
C ASP A 11 7.86 2.94 2.91
N MET A 12 6.54 2.96 2.70
CA MET A 12 5.78 1.77 2.32
C MET A 12 6.27 1.21 0.96
N ALA A 13 6.54 2.09 -0.01
CA ALA A 13 7.10 1.69 -1.30
C ALA A 13 8.48 1.04 -1.16
N LYS A 14 9.34 1.55 -0.27
CA LYS A 14 10.65 0.94 0.03
C LYS A 14 10.51 -0.48 0.59
N LEU A 15 9.50 -0.72 1.43
CA LEU A 15 9.21 -2.07 1.92
C LEU A 15 8.79 -3.00 0.77
N GLY A 16 7.91 -2.54 -0.11
CA GLY A 16 7.54 -3.27 -1.32
C GLY A 16 8.75 -3.58 -2.21
N GLN A 17 9.59 -2.57 -2.45
CA GLN A 17 10.82 -2.73 -3.24
C GLN A 17 11.80 -3.72 -2.61
N LEU A 18 11.91 -3.75 -1.28
CA LEU A 18 12.76 -4.71 -0.58
C LEU A 18 12.32 -6.15 -0.87
N TYR A 19 11.03 -6.43 -0.86
CA TYR A 19 10.49 -7.75 -1.18
C TYR A 19 10.56 -8.07 -2.68
N LEU A 20 10.31 -7.09 -3.55
CA LEU A 20 10.52 -7.21 -4.98
C LEU A 20 11.96 -7.64 -5.31
N ASN A 21 12.92 -7.09 -4.59
CA ASN A 21 14.35 -7.41 -4.70
C ASN A 21 14.79 -8.61 -3.84
N LYS A 22 13.85 -9.48 -3.44
CA LYS A 22 14.14 -10.67 -2.62
C LYS A 22 14.96 -10.37 -1.36
N GLY A 23 14.61 -9.30 -0.69
CA GLY A 23 15.25 -8.89 0.57
C GLY A 23 16.54 -8.09 0.43
N LYS A 24 16.93 -7.67 -0.79
CA LYS A 24 18.12 -6.83 -1.05
C LYS A 24 17.76 -5.35 -1.09
N TRP A 25 18.58 -4.53 -0.46
CA TRP A 25 18.51 -3.08 -0.52
C TRP A 25 19.90 -2.48 -0.75
N ASN A 26 20.06 -1.69 -1.80
CA ASN A 26 21.34 -1.10 -2.19
C ASN A 26 22.50 -2.13 -2.22
N GLY A 27 22.26 -3.28 -2.81
CA GLY A 27 23.22 -4.36 -2.93
C GLY A 27 23.46 -5.19 -1.66
N LYS A 28 22.88 -4.80 -0.51
CA LYS A 28 23.04 -5.52 0.76
C LYS A 28 21.79 -6.37 1.05
N GLN A 29 22.01 -7.62 1.46
CA GLN A 29 20.93 -8.48 1.94
C GLN A 29 20.46 -8.00 3.32
N ILE A 30 19.22 -7.51 3.42
CA ILE A 30 18.59 -7.03 4.66
C ILE A 30 17.70 -8.12 5.26
N ILE A 31 16.93 -8.78 4.43
CA ILE A 31 16.12 -9.94 4.80
C ILE A 31 16.71 -11.14 4.06
N PRO A 32 16.92 -12.30 4.71
CA PRO A 32 17.39 -13.49 4.01
C PRO A 32 16.52 -13.80 2.78
N GLU A 33 17.13 -14.08 1.63
CA GLU A 33 16.39 -14.34 0.39
C GLU A 33 15.40 -15.50 0.57
N SER A 34 15.84 -16.57 1.24
CA SER A 34 14.98 -17.71 1.55
C SER A 34 13.75 -17.35 2.38
N TRP A 35 13.86 -16.36 3.28
CA TRP A 35 12.71 -15.86 4.02
C TRP A 35 11.79 -15.01 3.15
N ALA A 36 12.34 -14.11 2.33
CA ALA A 36 11.56 -13.30 1.41
C ALA A 36 10.75 -14.20 0.46
N GLU A 37 11.37 -15.21 -0.12
CA GLU A 37 10.70 -16.20 -0.98
C GLU A 37 9.65 -17.02 -0.20
N ALA A 38 9.98 -17.53 0.97
CA ALA A 38 9.03 -18.30 1.78
C ALA A 38 7.81 -17.48 2.20
N SER A 39 7.98 -16.18 2.42
CA SER A 39 6.89 -15.29 2.86
C SER A 39 5.84 -15.08 1.79
N VAL A 40 6.24 -15.05 0.53
CA VAL A 40 5.35 -14.80 -0.62
C VAL A 40 4.82 -16.09 -1.24
N MET A 41 5.15 -17.24 -0.68
CA MET A 41 4.55 -18.50 -1.09
C MET A 41 3.20 -18.69 -0.40
N LYS A 42 2.21 -19.11 -1.18
CA LYS A 42 0.89 -19.48 -0.64
C LYS A 42 1.01 -20.59 0.41
N LYS A 43 0.61 -20.30 1.64
CA LYS A 43 0.57 -21.26 2.76
C LYS A 43 -0.84 -21.69 3.11
N VAL A 44 -1.80 -20.82 2.86
CA VAL A 44 -3.23 -21.07 3.08
C VAL A 44 -3.93 -20.83 1.75
N ASP A 45 -4.84 -21.74 1.42
CA ASP A 45 -5.66 -21.60 0.22
C ASP A 45 -6.60 -20.40 0.30
N SER A 46 -7.08 -19.99 -0.86
CA SER A 46 -8.00 -18.86 -0.95
C SER A 46 -9.28 -19.13 -0.17
N ILE A 47 -9.64 -18.16 0.65
CA ILE A 47 -11.02 -17.98 1.11
C ILE A 47 -11.75 -17.25 -0.04
N GLU A 48 -13.05 -17.42 -0.14
CA GLU A 48 -13.86 -16.77 -1.16
C GLU A 48 -13.48 -15.26 -1.31
N GLY A 49 -13.14 -14.85 -2.52
CA GLY A 49 -12.70 -13.49 -2.84
C GLY A 49 -11.21 -13.20 -2.63
N THR A 50 -10.39 -14.20 -2.27
CA THR A 50 -8.92 -14.04 -2.14
C THR A 50 -8.18 -15.07 -2.99
N TYR A 51 -6.89 -14.82 -3.23
CA TYR A 51 -6.02 -15.71 -4.03
C TYR A 51 -5.08 -16.56 -3.17
N GLY A 52 -5.15 -16.43 -1.85
CA GLY A 52 -4.38 -17.14 -0.86
C GLY A 52 -3.57 -16.23 0.06
N TYR A 53 -2.91 -16.83 1.05
CA TYR A 53 -2.17 -16.09 2.07
C TYR A 53 -0.83 -16.78 2.38
N GLY A 54 0.22 -15.97 2.46
CA GLY A 54 1.56 -16.38 2.85
C GLY A 54 1.88 -15.98 4.30
N TYR A 55 3.09 -15.52 4.57
CA TYR A 55 3.46 -14.98 5.88
C TYR A 55 3.23 -13.47 5.92
N GLN A 56 2.05 -13.06 6.41
CA GLN A 56 1.58 -11.66 6.48
C GLN A 56 1.38 -10.99 5.11
N LEU A 57 1.28 -11.77 4.05
CA LEU A 57 1.15 -11.30 2.67
C LEU A 57 -0.02 -12.03 2.02
N TRP A 58 -0.88 -11.28 1.37
CA TRP A 58 -1.94 -11.82 0.53
C TRP A 58 -1.40 -12.09 -0.87
N MET A 59 -1.86 -13.16 -1.47
CA MET A 59 -1.61 -13.41 -2.90
C MET A 59 -2.58 -12.57 -3.72
N GLU A 60 -2.14 -12.13 -4.89
CA GLU A 60 -2.94 -11.39 -5.84
C GLU A 60 -3.36 -12.25 -7.03
N GLU A 61 -4.30 -11.75 -7.83
CA GLU A 61 -4.79 -12.43 -9.04
C GLU A 61 -3.66 -12.63 -10.06
N ARG A 62 -2.80 -11.65 -10.20
CA ARG A 62 -1.65 -11.70 -11.11
C ARG A 62 -0.65 -12.75 -10.62
N PRO A 63 -0.25 -13.75 -11.46
CA PRO A 63 0.64 -14.81 -11.03
C PRO A 63 1.95 -14.30 -10.43
N GLY A 64 2.31 -14.81 -9.25
CA GLY A 64 3.52 -14.43 -8.52
C GLY A 64 3.46 -13.08 -7.83
N SER A 65 2.36 -12.35 -7.94
CA SER A 65 2.17 -11.09 -7.23
C SER A 65 1.58 -11.28 -5.84
N PHE A 66 1.83 -10.32 -5.00
CA PHE A 66 1.41 -10.33 -3.60
C PHE A 66 1.25 -8.92 -3.06
N GLU A 67 0.58 -8.80 -1.92
CA GLU A 67 0.31 -7.50 -1.31
C GLU A 67 0.35 -7.52 0.21
N TYR A 68 0.71 -6.38 0.77
CA TYR A 68 0.31 -6.00 2.10
C TYR A 68 -1.01 -5.26 1.99
N ASN A 69 -2.06 -5.84 2.52
CA ASN A 69 -3.38 -5.24 2.54
C ASN A 69 -3.68 -4.76 3.96
N GLY A 70 -3.84 -3.47 4.11
CA GLY A 70 -4.17 -2.82 5.37
C GLY A 70 -5.56 -2.22 5.32
N MET A 71 -6.20 -2.16 6.47
CA MET A 71 -7.55 -1.59 6.59
C MET A 71 -7.62 -0.16 6.08
N LEU A 72 -8.78 0.21 5.52
CA LEU A 72 -9.12 1.56 5.07
C LEU A 72 -8.30 2.05 3.87
N GLY A 73 -7.66 1.14 3.11
CA GLY A 73 -6.99 1.45 1.86
C GLY A 73 -5.49 1.72 1.97
N GLN A 74 -4.84 1.14 2.98
CA GLN A 74 -3.37 1.11 3.08
C GLN A 74 -2.87 -0.14 2.38
N ASN A 75 -2.44 -0.04 1.12
CA ASN A 75 -2.00 -1.20 0.36
C ASN A 75 -0.60 -1.00 -0.22
N VAL A 76 0.15 -2.09 -0.28
CA VAL A 76 1.39 -2.18 -1.05
C VAL A 76 1.28 -3.42 -1.92
N LEU A 77 1.09 -3.22 -3.22
CA LEU A 77 1.02 -4.30 -4.20
C LEU A 77 2.37 -4.46 -4.88
N ILE A 78 2.81 -5.68 -5.04
CA ILE A 78 4.09 -6.02 -5.66
C ILE A 78 3.83 -6.94 -6.84
N TYR A 79 4.24 -6.52 -8.03
CA TYR A 79 4.12 -7.22 -9.30
C TYR A 79 5.52 -7.53 -9.84
N PRO A 80 6.11 -8.69 -9.46
CA PRO A 80 7.50 -9.02 -9.78
C PRO A 80 7.78 -9.19 -11.28
N ASP A 81 6.81 -9.67 -12.02
CA ASP A 81 6.94 -9.94 -13.46
C ASP A 81 7.05 -8.67 -14.32
N VAL A 82 6.65 -7.52 -13.76
CA VAL A 82 6.74 -6.20 -14.41
C VAL A 82 7.56 -5.20 -13.61
N ASP A 83 8.32 -5.68 -12.62
CA ASP A 83 9.20 -4.87 -11.76
C ASP A 83 8.49 -3.63 -11.17
N MET A 84 7.29 -3.84 -10.59
CA MET A 84 6.45 -2.74 -10.16
C MET A 84 5.99 -2.89 -8.71
N VAL A 85 6.00 -1.77 -7.99
CA VAL A 85 5.39 -1.59 -6.67
C VAL A 85 4.35 -0.48 -6.75
N ILE A 86 3.14 -0.76 -6.31
CA ILE A 86 2.05 0.21 -6.23
C ILE A 86 1.69 0.40 -4.76
N VAL A 87 1.62 1.64 -4.32
CA VAL A 87 1.25 1.96 -2.93
C VAL A 87 0.03 2.85 -2.93
N THR A 88 -0.91 2.51 -2.06
CA THR A 88 -2.02 3.39 -1.73
C THR A 88 -2.02 3.71 -0.25
N ASN A 89 -2.39 4.93 0.08
CA ASN A 89 -2.58 5.37 1.45
C ASN A 89 -3.87 6.18 1.48
N ALA A 90 -4.91 5.63 2.08
CA ALA A 90 -6.23 6.20 2.12
C ALA A 90 -6.84 6.11 3.52
N GLY A 91 -7.85 6.91 3.77
CA GLY A 91 -8.67 6.85 4.97
C GLY A 91 -10.12 6.62 4.58
N ASN A 92 -10.44 5.45 4.03
CA ASN A 92 -11.79 5.10 3.64
C ASN A 92 -12.73 5.14 4.85
N GLU A 93 -13.98 5.48 4.63
CA GLU A 93 -14.94 5.64 5.72
C GLU A 93 -15.35 4.31 6.38
N GLU A 94 -15.32 3.23 5.61
CA GLU A 94 -15.72 1.90 6.04
C GLU A 94 -14.54 0.93 5.99
N LEU A 95 -14.51 0.01 6.95
CA LEU A 95 -13.40 -0.91 7.17
C LEU A 95 -13.09 -1.80 5.96
N PHE A 96 -14.10 -2.13 5.16
CA PHE A 96 -13.99 -3.06 4.04
C PHE A 96 -14.14 -2.40 2.66
N GLN A 97 -13.87 -1.10 2.57
CA GLN A 97 -13.84 -0.36 1.30
C GLN A 97 -12.50 -0.40 0.57
N ASP A 98 -11.54 -1.15 1.06
CA ASP A 98 -10.25 -1.40 0.43
C ASP A 98 -10.39 -1.90 -1.01
N ASN A 99 -11.39 -2.71 -1.30
CA ASN A 99 -11.67 -3.22 -2.63
C ASN A 99 -11.87 -2.12 -3.69
N VAL A 100 -12.32 -0.93 -3.33
CA VAL A 100 -12.47 0.19 -4.27
C VAL A 100 -11.11 0.61 -4.84
N MET A 101 -10.09 0.76 -3.98
CA MET A 101 -8.74 1.13 -4.41
C MET A 101 -8.09 0.01 -5.22
N LEU A 102 -8.22 -1.23 -4.78
CA LEU A 102 -7.71 -2.40 -5.50
C LEU A 102 -8.38 -2.55 -6.88
N ASN A 103 -9.67 -2.35 -6.96
CA ASN A 103 -10.40 -2.39 -8.25
C ASN A 103 -9.95 -1.29 -9.20
N ILE A 104 -9.63 -0.10 -8.70
CA ILE A 104 -9.04 0.98 -9.52
C ILE A 104 -7.67 0.54 -10.04
N ILE A 105 -6.81 0.00 -9.17
CA ILE A 105 -5.48 -0.47 -9.57
C ILE A 105 -5.60 -1.56 -10.62
N ARG A 106 -6.40 -2.59 -10.38
CA ARG A 106 -6.61 -3.71 -11.31
C ARG A 106 -7.20 -3.27 -12.65
N LYS A 107 -8.01 -2.20 -12.67
CA LYS A 107 -8.52 -1.61 -13.91
C LYS A 107 -7.41 -1.02 -14.78
N TYR A 108 -6.41 -0.37 -14.18
CA TYR A 108 -5.30 0.26 -14.92
C TYR A 108 -4.13 -0.69 -15.15
N PHE A 109 -3.99 -1.72 -14.32
CA PHE A 109 -2.94 -2.73 -14.38
C PHE A 109 -3.57 -4.14 -14.31
N PRO A 110 -4.37 -4.52 -15.32
CA PRO A 110 -4.99 -5.85 -15.36
C PRO A 110 -3.93 -6.96 -15.40
N VAL A 111 -4.35 -8.20 -15.19
CA VAL A 111 -3.45 -9.37 -15.06
C VAL A 111 -2.50 -9.54 -16.25
N ASP A 112 -2.97 -9.20 -17.44
CA ASP A 112 -2.23 -9.28 -18.70
C ASP A 112 -1.52 -7.97 -19.06
N TRP A 113 -1.59 -6.95 -18.21
CA TRP A 113 -0.89 -5.70 -18.47
C TRP A 113 0.63 -5.92 -18.44
N MET A 114 1.28 -5.45 -19.49
CA MET A 114 2.73 -5.45 -19.61
C MET A 114 3.19 -4.03 -19.92
N PRO A 115 4.33 -3.59 -19.36
CA PRO A 115 4.90 -2.31 -19.71
C PRO A 115 5.23 -2.31 -21.21
N LYS A 116 4.85 -1.24 -21.89
CA LYS A 116 5.30 -0.98 -23.26
C LYS A 116 6.76 -0.55 -23.22
N GLU A 117 7.37 -0.40 -24.39
CA GLU A 117 8.71 0.15 -24.49
C GLU A 117 8.89 1.43 -23.67
N THR A 118 10.12 1.70 -23.26
CA THR A 118 10.47 2.91 -22.51
C THR A 118 9.86 4.14 -23.20
N LEU A 119 9.05 4.86 -22.47
CA LEU A 119 8.44 6.07 -22.99
C LEU A 119 9.53 7.11 -23.30
N PRO A 120 9.41 7.84 -24.40
CA PRO A 120 10.33 8.94 -24.68
C PRO A 120 10.23 10.00 -23.57
N GLU A 121 11.33 10.67 -23.30
CA GLU A 121 11.35 11.77 -22.34
C GLU A 121 10.27 12.81 -22.67
N ASN A 122 9.48 13.16 -21.67
CA ASN A 122 8.45 14.16 -21.78
C ASN A 122 8.54 15.18 -20.64
N PRO A 123 9.40 16.21 -20.77
CA PRO A 123 9.62 17.19 -19.73
C PRO A 123 8.34 17.93 -19.31
N ILE A 124 7.41 18.14 -20.24
CA ILE A 124 6.14 18.82 -19.96
C ILE A 124 5.26 17.94 -19.06
N ALA A 125 5.12 16.67 -19.38
CA ALA A 125 4.35 15.72 -18.56
C ALA A 125 5.00 15.56 -17.19
N TYR A 126 6.34 15.51 -17.12
CA TYR A 126 7.07 15.42 -15.87
C TYR A 126 6.88 16.65 -14.99
N ALA A 127 6.96 17.86 -15.55
CA ALA A 127 6.69 19.09 -14.82
C ALA A 127 5.27 19.14 -14.25
N LYS A 128 4.27 18.69 -15.03
CA LYS A 128 2.88 18.59 -14.54
C LYS A 128 2.73 17.58 -13.41
N LEU A 129 3.44 16.44 -13.49
CA LEU A 129 3.45 15.46 -12.42
C LEU A 129 4.05 16.02 -11.14
N GLN A 130 5.18 16.73 -11.24
CA GLN A 130 5.81 17.39 -10.09
C GLN A 130 4.87 18.41 -9.45
N GLU A 131 4.29 19.32 -10.25
CA GLU A 131 3.31 20.30 -9.76
C GLU A 131 2.14 19.64 -9.05
N LEU A 132 1.59 18.57 -9.63
CA LEU A 132 0.49 17.81 -9.02
C LEU A 132 0.90 17.18 -7.69
N THR A 133 2.08 16.59 -7.65
CA THR A 133 2.62 15.94 -6.44
C THR A 133 2.83 16.94 -5.32
N GLU A 134 3.43 18.10 -5.62
CA GLU A 134 3.63 19.19 -4.66
C GLU A 134 2.29 19.73 -4.16
N ARG A 135 1.34 19.95 -5.05
CA ARG A 135 0.00 20.43 -4.70
C ARG A 135 -0.76 19.44 -3.79
N LEU A 136 -0.60 18.15 -4.00
CA LEU A 136 -1.21 17.11 -3.17
C LEU A 136 -0.47 16.95 -1.84
N ALA A 137 0.85 16.97 -1.85
CA ALA A 137 1.67 16.91 -0.63
C ALA A 137 1.47 18.14 0.26
N GLY A 138 1.27 19.32 -0.34
CA GLY A 138 0.99 20.58 0.39
C GLY A 138 -0.39 20.64 1.04
N LYS A 139 -1.30 19.77 0.66
CA LYS A 139 -2.62 19.63 1.29
C LYS A 139 -2.54 18.76 2.56
N ARG A 140 -1.73 19.18 3.51
CA ARG A 140 -1.85 18.61 4.86
C ARG A 140 -3.25 18.91 5.36
N LEU A 141 -3.96 17.86 5.75
CA LEU A 141 -5.19 18.02 6.52
C LEU A 141 -4.87 18.91 7.71
N LYS A 142 -5.74 19.85 8.02
CA LYS A 142 -5.63 20.59 9.26
C LYS A 142 -5.58 19.60 10.41
N ASN A 143 -4.89 19.93 11.48
CA ASN A 143 -4.68 19.02 12.61
C ASN A 143 -5.99 18.38 13.12
N ASP A 144 -7.07 19.14 13.16
CA ASP A 144 -8.40 18.66 13.55
C ASP A 144 -8.96 17.61 12.58
N GLN A 145 -8.75 17.75 11.28
CA GLN A 145 -9.16 16.78 10.28
C GLN A 145 -8.33 15.51 10.37
N TYR A 146 -7.03 15.65 10.62
CA TYR A 146 -6.13 14.52 10.80
C TYR A 146 -6.51 13.71 12.04
N TYR A 147 -6.74 14.37 13.19
CA TYR A 147 -7.15 13.71 14.43
C TYR A 147 -8.56 13.15 14.42
N ASN A 148 -9.39 13.52 13.48
CA ASN A 148 -10.69 12.92 13.26
C ASN A 148 -10.67 11.66 12.38
N SER A 149 -9.50 11.28 11.84
CA SER A 149 -9.36 10.03 11.13
C SER A 149 -9.57 8.85 12.09
N PRO A 150 -10.37 7.85 11.72
CA PRO A 150 -10.62 6.69 12.57
C PRO A 150 -9.39 5.84 12.87
N LEU A 151 -8.28 6.04 12.15
CA LEU A 151 -7.05 5.28 12.31
C LEU A 151 -5.97 5.93 13.16
N ILE A 152 -6.17 7.16 13.60
CA ILE A 152 -5.18 7.80 14.44
C ILE A 152 -5.38 7.35 15.87
N ILE A 153 -4.48 6.51 16.32
CA ILE A 153 -4.35 6.13 17.72
C ILE A 153 -3.33 7.07 18.33
N GLY A 154 -3.81 8.20 18.84
CA GLY A 154 -3.00 9.12 19.64
C GLY A 154 -2.76 8.60 21.06
N LYS A 155 -2.23 9.46 21.92
CA LYS A 155 -2.14 9.21 23.37
C LYS A 155 -3.54 9.20 23.99
N GLY A 156 -4.28 8.14 23.77
CA GLY A 156 -5.64 8.04 24.33
C GLY A 156 -6.46 7.01 23.59
N GLY A 157 -7.58 6.68 24.16
CA GLY A 157 -8.54 5.75 23.55
C GLY A 157 -9.44 6.45 22.53
N TRP A 158 -10.05 5.69 21.68
CA TRP A 158 -11.08 6.16 20.78
C TRP A 158 -12.35 6.53 21.54
N LYS A 159 -12.97 7.62 21.18
CA LYS A 159 -14.35 7.92 21.60
C LYS A 159 -15.21 8.25 20.39
N LYS A 160 -16.44 7.81 20.43
CA LYS A 160 -17.46 8.19 19.46
C LYS A 160 -17.73 9.69 19.56
N ASN A 161 -17.75 10.38 18.45
CA ASN A 161 -18.19 11.78 18.36
C ASN A 161 -19.44 11.88 17.47
N SER A 162 -19.95 13.10 17.31
CA SER A 162 -21.14 13.36 16.50
C SER A 162 -21.00 12.99 15.03
N SER A 163 -19.78 12.88 14.54
CA SER A 163 -19.50 12.54 13.15
C SER A 163 -18.99 11.13 12.94
N LYS A 164 -18.29 10.51 13.90
CA LYS A 164 -17.93 9.08 13.93
C LYS A 164 -17.01 8.72 15.11
N TYR A 165 -15.72 8.95 15.02
CA TYR A 165 -14.74 8.62 16.06
C TYR A 165 -13.72 9.73 16.22
N ARG A 166 -13.30 9.97 17.44
CA ARG A 166 -12.29 10.95 17.79
C ARG A 166 -11.24 10.29 18.69
N VAL A 167 -9.98 10.66 18.50
CA VAL A 167 -8.92 10.28 19.45
C VAL A 167 -9.14 10.99 20.76
N ARG A 168 -9.05 10.27 21.84
CA ARG A 168 -9.14 10.81 23.20
C ARG A 168 -7.76 11.27 23.61
N GLU A 169 -7.58 12.54 23.86
CA GLU A 169 -6.42 13.03 24.57
C GLU A 169 -6.53 12.66 26.06
N ARG A 170 -5.45 12.20 26.61
CA ARG A 170 -5.29 11.96 28.06
C ARG A 170 -4.60 13.15 28.69
#